data_45ec5e019de64eeea3cf250db6c3614b
#
_entry.id   45ec5e019de64eeea3cf250db6c3614b
#
_cell.length_a   1.000
_cell.length_b   1.000
_cell.length_c   1.000
_cell.angle_alpha   90.00
_cell.angle_beta   90.00
_cell.angle_gamma   90.00
#
_symmetry.space_group_name_H-M   'P 1'
#
loop_
_entity.id
_entity.type
_entity.pdbx_description
1 polymer ?
#
loop_
_entity_poly.entity_id
_entity_poly.type
_entity_poly.pdbx_seq_one_letter_code
_entity_poly.pdbx_strand_id
1 'polypeptide(L)'
;AGFLLLNYLIYYIPNPGFYITFINVGQGDGILIHGDNGTKVMVDGGSTSEKQVAKNCIVPYLKAEGIGTIDYSIITHTDKDHISGILEILENNNSNRIRIKNLVMPDINMKDDTYNELIEKAKLKKINVLYIKKGDTLSLGKTKIKCIYPETTTTASDKNDYCTVLSVKNKTSKILLTGDISKEIEEKIKDDIEENYTVLKVAHHGSNYSSSEKFLKKVNPKYSIISVGKNNSYGHPGNETMERLRKQGGVIYRTDEKGGITI
;
A
#
# COMPACT_ATOMS: atom_id res chain seq x y z
N ALA A 1 16.95 21.12 35.64
CA ALA A 1 16.29 21.90 34.57
C ALA A 1 16.75 21.43 33.16
N GLY A 2 18.05 21.27 32.90
CA GLY A 2 18.56 20.87 31.57
C GLY A 2 18.08 19.51 31.08
N PHE A 3 17.91 18.52 31.95
CA PHE A 3 17.43 17.17 31.60
C PHE A 3 15.95 17.16 31.21
N LEU A 4 15.13 18.01 31.84
CA LEU A 4 13.72 18.17 31.48
C LEU A 4 13.55 18.89 30.13
N LEU A 5 14.39 19.87 29.84
CA LEU A 5 14.40 20.60 28.57
C LEU A 5 14.82 19.69 27.40
N LEU A 6 15.85 18.86 27.63
CA LEU A 6 16.32 17.89 26.65
C LEU A 6 15.23 16.82 26.34
N ASN A 7 14.54 16.30 27.37
CA ASN A 7 13.41 15.41 27.19
C ASN A 7 12.26 16.09 26.42
N TYR A 8 11.94 17.36 26.75
CA TYR A 8 10.91 18.10 26.02
C TYR A 8 11.27 18.30 24.55
N LEU A 9 12.53 18.60 24.23
CA LEU A 9 13.03 18.73 22.87
C LEU A 9 13.03 17.38 22.11
N ILE A 10 13.32 16.27 22.81
CA ILE A 10 13.27 14.92 22.20
C ILE A 10 11.82 14.47 21.92
N TYR A 11 10.86 14.88 22.76
CA TYR A 11 9.44 14.56 22.56
C TYR A 11 8.71 15.52 21.61
N TYR A 12 9.25 16.69 21.34
CA TYR A 12 8.72 17.63 20.36
C TYR A 12 9.31 17.38 18.99
N ILE A 13 9.04 16.18 18.42
CA ILE A 13 9.25 15.94 16.99
C ILE A 13 8.07 16.61 16.28
N PRO A 14 8.28 17.68 15.48
CA PRO A 14 7.20 18.25 14.69
C PRO A 14 6.56 17.14 13.86
N ASN A 15 5.24 17.10 13.81
CA ASN A 15 4.56 16.21 12.88
C ASN A 15 5.12 16.50 11.47
N PRO A 16 5.77 15.53 10.80
CA PRO A 16 6.44 15.76 9.52
C PRO A 16 5.46 16.13 8.39
N GLY A 17 4.16 16.16 8.72
CA GLY A 17 3.10 16.39 7.76
C GLY A 17 2.74 15.12 7.01
N PHE A 18 2.20 15.30 5.80
CA PHE A 18 1.85 14.19 4.93
C PHE A 18 3.07 13.69 4.16
N TYR A 19 3.28 12.39 4.17
CA TYR A 19 4.21 11.70 3.26
C TYR A 19 3.73 10.27 3.02
N ILE A 20 4.22 9.69 1.93
CA ILE A 20 3.99 8.28 1.58
C ILE A 20 5.34 7.60 1.30
N THR A 21 5.54 6.42 1.86
CA THR A 21 6.74 5.62 1.64
C THR A 21 6.38 4.25 1.08
N PHE A 22 7.00 3.92 -0.04
CA PHE A 22 7.02 2.60 -0.63
C PHE A 22 8.24 1.86 -0.05
N ILE A 23 7.99 0.93 0.86
CA ILE A 23 9.04 0.19 1.58
C ILE A 23 9.63 -0.85 0.62
N ASN A 24 10.94 -0.99 0.59
CA ASN A 24 11.56 -2.10 -0.13
C ASN A 24 11.36 -3.39 0.67
N VAL A 25 10.34 -4.14 0.32
CA VAL A 25 10.00 -5.45 0.89
C VAL A 25 10.52 -6.62 0.04
N GLY A 26 11.31 -6.33 -1.00
CA GLY A 26 11.63 -7.30 -2.05
C GLY A 26 10.49 -7.40 -3.06
N GLN A 27 10.14 -8.61 -3.51
CA GLN A 27 9.03 -8.80 -4.44
C GLN A 27 7.72 -8.79 -3.68
N GLY A 28 6.99 -7.67 -3.77
CA GLY A 28 5.73 -7.44 -3.08
C GLY A 28 5.47 -5.97 -2.77
N ASP A 29 4.44 -5.69 -2.01
CA ASP A 29 4.03 -4.35 -1.61
C ASP A 29 4.09 -4.14 -0.09
N GLY A 30 4.54 -2.96 0.29
CA GLY A 30 4.46 -2.43 1.63
C GLY A 30 4.49 -0.92 1.57
N ILE A 31 3.36 -0.25 1.83
CA ILE A 31 3.23 1.19 1.65
C ILE A 31 2.77 1.83 2.96
N LEU A 32 3.56 2.75 3.48
CA LEU A 32 3.18 3.55 4.64
C LEU A 32 2.68 4.92 4.20
N ILE A 33 1.49 5.30 4.64
CA ILE A 33 0.94 6.64 4.50
C ILE A 33 0.94 7.29 5.89
N HIS A 34 1.67 8.39 6.03
CA HIS A 34 1.63 9.24 7.20
C HIS A 34 0.69 10.41 6.92
N GLY A 35 -0.44 10.43 7.61
CA GLY A 35 -1.43 11.51 7.51
C GLY A 35 -0.94 12.78 8.19
N ASP A 36 -1.39 13.94 7.74
CA ASP A 36 -1.03 15.24 8.28
C ASP A 36 -1.50 15.47 9.75
N ASN A 37 -2.38 14.63 10.25
CA ASN A 37 -2.79 14.57 11.65
C ASN A 37 -2.00 13.55 12.49
N GLY A 38 -0.97 12.94 11.92
CA GLY A 38 -0.16 11.89 12.55
C GLY A 38 -0.72 10.47 12.47
N THR A 39 -1.87 10.24 11.83
CA THR A 39 -2.42 8.88 11.59
C THR A 39 -1.52 8.10 10.65
N LYS A 40 -1.24 6.84 10.97
CA LYS A 40 -0.42 5.92 10.20
C LYS A 40 -1.28 4.86 9.55
N VAL A 41 -1.23 4.79 8.22
CA VAL A 41 -1.92 3.77 7.44
C VAL A 41 -0.88 2.94 6.71
N MET A 42 -0.91 1.64 6.93
CA MET A 42 -0.15 0.67 6.15
C MET A 42 -1.08 0.10 5.08
N VAL A 43 -0.68 0.17 3.82
CA VAL A 43 -1.37 -0.51 2.72
C VAL A 43 -0.48 -1.67 2.31
N ASP A 44 -0.99 -2.88 2.48
CA ASP A 44 -0.27 -4.12 2.33
C ASP A 44 0.99 -4.22 3.19
N GLY A 45 1.71 -5.30 3.09
CA GLY A 45 2.96 -5.55 3.80
C GLY A 45 3.36 -7.00 3.60
N GLY A 46 3.74 -7.36 2.37
CA GLY A 46 4.08 -8.74 2.05
C GLY A 46 5.27 -8.86 1.11
N SER A 47 5.75 -10.09 0.96
CA SER A 47 6.83 -10.43 0.03
C SER A 47 6.79 -11.91 -0.34
N THR A 48 7.15 -12.22 -1.60
CA THR A 48 7.46 -13.58 -2.02
C THR A 48 8.96 -13.88 -2.00
N SER A 49 9.81 -12.87 -2.00
CA SER A 49 11.29 -13.04 -1.99
C SER A 49 11.92 -12.97 -0.61
N GLU A 50 11.24 -12.35 0.38
CA GLU A 50 11.71 -12.23 1.77
C GLU A 50 10.81 -13.05 2.71
N LYS A 51 11.40 -14.08 3.36
CA LYS A 51 10.63 -15.03 4.19
C LYS A 51 10.13 -14.45 5.52
N GLN A 52 10.83 -13.47 6.07
CA GLN A 52 10.51 -12.81 7.35
C GLN A 52 10.39 -11.30 7.11
N VAL A 53 9.55 -10.92 6.17
CA VAL A 53 9.47 -9.54 5.66
C VAL A 53 9.07 -8.54 6.74
N ALA A 54 8.21 -8.92 7.68
CA ALA A 54 7.91 -8.04 8.82
C ALA A 54 9.16 -7.79 9.66
N LYS A 55 9.87 -8.85 10.03
CA LYS A 55 11.07 -8.76 10.88
C LYS A 55 12.22 -8.03 10.23
N ASN A 56 12.45 -8.30 8.94
CA ASN A 56 13.66 -7.85 8.23
C ASN A 56 13.49 -6.52 7.50
N CYS A 57 12.26 -6.15 7.11
CA CYS A 57 11.99 -4.95 6.31
C CYS A 57 11.02 -3.99 7.02
N ILE A 58 9.78 -4.43 7.31
CA ILE A 58 8.69 -3.52 7.73
C ILE A 58 8.94 -2.99 9.15
N VAL A 59 9.17 -3.88 10.11
CA VAL A 59 9.36 -3.49 11.53
C VAL A 59 10.59 -2.63 11.74
N PRO A 60 11.78 -2.93 11.16
CA PRO A 60 12.92 -2.05 11.23
C PRO A 60 12.64 -0.65 10.69
N TYR A 61 11.98 -0.55 9.54
CA TYR A 61 11.57 0.73 8.96
C TYR A 61 10.64 1.50 9.91
N LEU A 62 9.55 0.88 10.38
CA LEU A 62 8.61 1.52 11.29
C LEU A 62 9.28 2.00 12.58
N LYS A 63 10.21 1.21 13.14
CA LYS A 63 10.99 1.60 14.34
C LYS A 63 11.91 2.78 14.06
N ALA A 64 12.56 2.81 12.91
CA ALA A 64 13.43 3.93 12.51
C ALA A 64 12.63 5.24 12.42
N GLU A 65 11.37 5.15 11.96
CA GLU A 65 10.43 6.28 11.93
C GLU A 65 9.75 6.58 13.28
N GLY A 66 10.12 5.86 14.35
CA GLY A 66 9.49 6.02 15.68
C GLY A 66 8.03 5.53 15.74
N ILE A 67 7.61 4.69 14.81
CA ILE A 67 6.24 4.20 14.70
C ILE A 67 6.09 2.87 15.45
N GLY A 68 5.38 2.90 16.57
CA GLY A 68 5.01 1.72 17.35
C GLY A 68 3.57 1.26 17.11
N THR A 69 2.76 2.06 16.40
CA THR A 69 1.34 1.77 16.17
C THR A 69 0.95 2.14 14.75
N ILE A 70 0.31 1.20 14.05
CA ILE A 70 -0.38 1.37 12.77
C ILE A 70 -1.87 1.56 13.10
N ASP A 71 -2.43 2.71 12.72
CA ASP A 71 -3.83 3.00 13.01
C ASP A 71 -4.76 2.20 12.11
N TYR A 72 -4.40 2.04 10.84
CA TYR A 72 -5.13 1.21 9.87
C TYR A 72 -4.16 0.40 9.03
N SER A 73 -4.39 -0.91 8.94
CA SER A 73 -3.72 -1.79 7.99
C SER A 73 -4.74 -2.18 6.93
N ILE A 74 -4.61 -1.62 5.73
CA ILE A 74 -5.51 -1.88 4.60
C ILE A 74 -4.90 -2.99 3.76
N ILE A 75 -5.66 -4.03 3.51
CA ILE A 75 -5.29 -5.14 2.63
C ILE A 75 -5.93 -4.91 1.27
N THR A 76 -5.13 -4.89 0.20
CA THR A 76 -5.67 -4.76 -1.15
C THR A 76 -6.26 -6.07 -1.65
N HIS A 77 -5.55 -7.17 -1.46
CA HIS A 77 -5.97 -8.55 -1.73
C HIS A 77 -5.10 -9.54 -0.94
N THR A 78 -5.39 -10.84 -1.04
CA THR A 78 -4.85 -11.85 -0.13
C THR A 78 -3.65 -12.63 -0.67
N ASP A 79 -2.98 -12.16 -1.70
CA ASP A 79 -1.77 -12.80 -2.20
C ASP A 79 -0.59 -12.56 -1.25
N LYS A 80 0.31 -13.55 -1.21
CA LYS A 80 1.39 -13.62 -0.23
C LYS A 80 2.29 -12.38 -0.23
N ASP A 81 2.56 -11.82 -1.38
CA ASP A 81 3.39 -10.62 -1.57
C ASP A 81 2.72 -9.32 -1.12
N HIS A 82 1.47 -9.40 -0.66
CA HIS A 82 0.74 -8.28 -0.06
C HIS A 82 0.48 -8.45 1.43
N ILE A 83 0.43 -9.70 1.93
CA ILE A 83 -0.05 -9.94 3.29
C ILE A 83 0.93 -10.64 4.23
N SER A 84 2.00 -11.30 3.72
CA SER A 84 2.84 -12.19 4.55
C SER A 84 3.45 -11.48 5.77
N GLY A 85 3.86 -10.24 5.66
CA GLY A 85 4.38 -9.46 6.78
C GLY A 85 3.29 -9.00 7.76
N ILE A 86 2.08 -8.73 7.26
CA ILE A 86 0.94 -8.44 8.13
C ILE A 86 0.58 -9.69 8.96
N LEU A 87 0.55 -10.86 8.34
CA LEU A 87 0.36 -12.13 9.04
C LEU A 87 1.46 -12.34 10.10
N GLU A 88 2.74 -12.12 9.76
CA GLU A 88 3.83 -12.19 10.74
C GLU A 88 3.62 -11.23 11.93
N ILE A 89 3.15 -10.01 11.71
CA ILE A 89 2.86 -9.04 12.79
C ILE A 89 1.71 -9.55 13.65
N LEU A 90 0.67 -10.12 13.04
CA LEU A 90 -0.48 -10.68 13.74
C LEU A 90 -0.13 -11.96 14.53
N GLU A 91 0.81 -12.78 14.06
CA GLU A 91 1.26 -14.00 14.75
C GLU A 91 2.16 -13.71 15.95
N ASN A 92 3.06 -12.73 15.81
CA ASN A 92 4.08 -12.48 16.82
C ASN A 92 3.55 -11.83 18.11
N ASN A 93 3.57 -12.60 19.18
CA ASN A 93 2.98 -12.27 20.47
C ASN A 93 3.80 -11.29 21.33
N ASN A 94 4.80 -10.58 20.90
CA ASN A 94 5.47 -9.50 21.64
C ASN A 94 6.86 -9.10 21.12
N SER A 95 7.45 -9.84 20.19
CA SER A 95 8.84 -9.57 19.77
C SER A 95 8.99 -8.26 18.98
N ASN A 96 7.96 -7.84 18.25
CA ASN A 96 8.06 -6.73 17.32
C ASN A 96 7.59 -5.38 17.89
N ARG A 97 6.75 -5.37 18.93
CA ARG A 97 6.16 -4.17 19.55
C ARG A 97 5.41 -3.25 18.57
N ILE A 98 5.07 -3.72 17.37
CA ILE A 98 4.20 -2.98 16.44
C ILE A 98 2.76 -3.41 16.69
N ARG A 99 1.90 -2.43 16.93
CA ARG A 99 0.46 -2.65 17.17
C ARG A 99 -0.33 -2.21 15.95
N ILE A 100 -1.27 -3.03 15.51
CA ILE A 100 -2.31 -2.65 14.53
C ILE A 100 -3.60 -2.40 15.31
N LYS A 101 -4.25 -1.24 15.10
CA LYS A 101 -5.54 -0.92 15.73
C LYS A 101 -6.72 -1.45 14.93
N ASN A 102 -6.68 -1.23 13.61
CA ASN A 102 -7.74 -1.61 12.71
C ASN A 102 -7.16 -2.36 11.51
N LEU A 103 -7.69 -3.53 11.22
CA LEU A 103 -7.47 -4.26 9.96
C LEU A 103 -8.62 -3.90 9.03
N VAL A 104 -8.31 -3.44 7.83
CA VAL A 104 -9.30 -3.04 6.82
C VAL A 104 -9.21 -4.03 5.67
N MET A 105 -10.28 -4.77 5.45
CA MET A 105 -10.40 -5.80 4.42
C MET A 105 -11.31 -5.32 3.27
N PRO A 106 -11.08 -5.76 2.03
CA PRO A 106 -12.03 -5.47 0.95
C PRO A 106 -13.40 -6.11 1.24
N ASP A 107 -14.47 -5.37 1.03
CA ASP A 107 -15.85 -5.87 1.14
C ASP A 107 -16.24 -6.60 -0.15
N ILE A 108 -15.88 -7.86 -0.24
CA ILE A 108 -16.05 -8.71 -1.43
C ILE A 108 -16.77 -10.01 -1.08
N ASN A 109 -17.38 -10.64 -2.08
CA ASN A 109 -18.06 -11.93 -1.91
C ASN A 109 -17.09 -13.11 -1.92
N MET A 110 -15.96 -13.02 -2.61
CA MET A 110 -14.93 -14.07 -2.65
C MET A 110 -14.02 -13.96 -1.42
N LYS A 111 -14.21 -14.87 -0.46
CA LYS A 111 -13.43 -14.95 0.78
C LYS A 111 -12.70 -16.28 0.81
N ASP A 112 -11.42 -16.25 0.42
CA ASP A 112 -10.57 -17.43 0.50
C ASP A 112 -10.12 -17.75 1.94
N ASP A 113 -9.42 -18.86 2.12
CA ASP A 113 -8.93 -19.28 3.44
C ASP A 113 -8.02 -18.23 4.07
N THR A 114 -7.19 -17.58 3.28
CA THR A 114 -6.27 -16.52 3.73
C THR A 114 -7.01 -15.26 4.18
N TYR A 115 -8.08 -14.89 3.48
CA TYR A 115 -8.96 -13.80 3.90
C TYR A 115 -9.57 -14.07 5.28
N ASN A 116 -10.09 -15.29 5.48
CA ASN A 116 -10.67 -15.70 6.75
C ASN A 116 -9.61 -15.79 7.86
N GLU A 117 -8.42 -16.32 7.56
CA GLU A 117 -7.30 -16.41 8.49
C GLU A 117 -6.89 -15.04 9.04
N LEU A 118 -6.74 -14.01 8.16
CA LEU A 118 -6.43 -12.64 8.58
C LEU A 118 -7.46 -12.10 9.57
N ILE A 119 -8.74 -12.30 9.29
CA ILE A 119 -9.84 -11.86 10.16
C ILE A 119 -9.81 -12.59 11.51
N GLU A 120 -9.61 -13.89 11.52
CA GLU A 120 -9.54 -14.67 12.74
C GLU A 120 -8.35 -14.25 13.62
N LYS A 121 -7.17 -14.10 13.03
CA LYS A 121 -5.97 -13.63 13.74
C LYS A 121 -6.17 -12.22 14.30
N ALA A 122 -6.78 -11.32 13.55
CA ALA A 122 -7.10 -9.98 14.02
C ALA A 122 -8.07 -10.01 15.21
N LYS A 123 -9.12 -10.80 15.13
CA LYS A 123 -10.09 -10.97 16.24
C LYS A 123 -9.43 -11.53 17.51
N LEU A 124 -8.57 -12.54 17.39
CA LEU A 124 -7.81 -13.11 18.51
C LEU A 124 -6.93 -12.06 19.20
N LYS A 125 -6.40 -11.10 18.44
CA LYS A 125 -5.60 -9.98 18.97
C LYS A 125 -6.44 -8.77 19.40
N LYS A 126 -7.78 -8.87 19.37
CA LYS A 126 -8.72 -7.77 19.67
C LYS A 126 -8.50 -6.54 18.78
N ILE A 127 -8.11 -6.77 17.54
CA ILE A 127 -7.99 -5.75 16.50
C ILE A 127 -9.37 -5.58 15.86
N ASN A 128 -9.78 -4.32 15.65
CA ASN A 128 -11.03 -4.05 14.93
C ASN A 128 -10.89 -4.47 13.47
N VAL A 129 -11.88 -5.20 12.96
CA VAL A 129 -11.96 -5.55 11.54
C VAL A 129 -13.00 -4.65 10.89
N LEU A 130 -12.54 -3.89 9.92
CA LEU A 130 -13.36 -2.99 9.11
C LEU A 130 -13.38 -3.48 7.67
N TYR A 131 -14.38 -3.07 6.92
CA TYR A 131 -14.53 -3.44 5.51
C TYR A 131 -14.56 -2.17 4.65
N ILE A 132 -13.97 -2.25 3.45
CA ILE A 132 -13.89 -1.13 2.52
C ILE A 132 -14.35 -1.54 1.13
N LYS A 133 -15.14 -0.68 0.48
CA LYS A 133 -15.62 -0.84 -0.89
C LYS A 133 -15.67 0.49 -1.62
N LYS A 134 -15.93 0.45 -2.92
CA LYS A 134 -16.08 1.63 -3.77
C LYS A 134 -16.97 2.69 -3.12
N GLY A 135 -16.46 3.90 -3.06
CA GLY A 135 -17.12 5.07 -2.50
C GLY A 135 -16.75 5.38 -1.06
N ASP A 136 -16.27 4.39 -0.28
CA ASP A 136 -15.87 4.62 1.10
C ASP A 136 -14.65 5.56 1.17
N THR A 137 -14.60 6.33 2.25
CA THR A 137 -13.52 7.31 2.46
C THR A 137 -13.03 7.28 3.89
N LEU A 138 -11.71 7.17 4.08
CA LEU A 138 -11.02 7.34 5.34
C LEU A 138 -10.37 8.72 5.39
N SER A 139 -10.63 9.50 6.42
CA SER A 139 -10.08 10.84 6.60
C SER A 139 -8.94 10.84 7.62
N LEU A 140 -7.79 11.37 7.23
CA LEU A 140 -6.57 11.49 8.03
C LEU A 140 -6.21 12.98 8.16
N GLY A 141 -6.99 13.74 8.90
CA GLY A 141 -6.89 15.19 8.92
C GLY A 141 -7.36 15.81 7.59
N LYS A 142 -6.45 16.46 6.87
CA LYS A 142 -6.72 17.06 5.54
C LYS A 142 -6.50 16.06 4.40
N THR A 143 -5.88 14.92 4.69
CA THR A 143 -5.67 13.83 3.74
C THR A 143 -6.91 12.93 3.71
N LYS A 144 -7.34 12.54 2.53
CA LYS A 144 -8.45 11.61 2.31
C LYS A 144 -7.97 10.41 1.51
N ILE A 145 -8.35 9.22 1.94
CA ILE A 145 -8.16 7.96 1.20
C ILE A 145 -9.53 7.50 0.75
N LYS A 146 -9.79 7.53 -0.55
CA LYS A 146 -11.05 7.07 -1.15
C LYS A 146 -10.83 5.72 -1.79
N CYS A 147 -11.71 4.76 -1.49
CA CYS A 147 -11.76 3.49 -2.20
C CYS A 147 -12.45 3.70 -3.56
N ILE A 148 -11.74 3.37 -4.63
CA ILE A 148 -12.23 3.44 -6.01
C ILE A 148 -12.84 2.11 -6.44
N TYR A 149 -12.31 1.00 -5.92
CA TYR A 149 -12.68 -0.37 -6.26
C TYR A 149 -12.25 -1.30 -5.10
N PRO A 150 -12.89 -2.46 -4.86
CA PRO A 150 -14.00 -3.07 -5.59
C PRO A 150 -15.39 -2.58 -5.16
N GLU A 151 -16.41 -3.00 -5.92
CA GLU A 151 -17.80 -3.00 -5.47
C GLU A 151 -18.10 -4.33 -4.78
N THR A 152 -19.00 -4.35 -3.78
CA THR A 152 -19.38 -5.59 -3.07
C THR A 152 -19.90 -6.67 -4.01
N THR A 153 -20.57 -6.26 -5.09
CA THR A 153 -21.13 -7.17 -6.11
C THR A 153 -20.11 -7.64 -7.15
N THR A 154 -18.86 -7.25 -7.01
CA THR A 154 -17.82 -7.66 -7.95
C THR A 154 -17.71 -9.18 -8.01
N THR A 155 -17.74 -9.72 -9.21
CA THR A 155 -17.46 -11.11 -9.51
C THR A 155 -16.26 -11.15 -10.44
N ALA A 156 -15.25 -11.92 -10.09
CA ALA A 156 -14.07 -12.14 -10.91
C ALA A 156 -13.53 -13.55 -10.69
N SER A 157 -12.76 -14.05 -11.63
CA SER A 157 -12.13 -15.37 -11.54
C SER A 157 -10.73 -15.32 -10.95
N ASP A 158 -10.08 -14.15 -11.01
CA ASP A 158 -8.74 -13.91 -10.49
C ASP A 158 -8.79 -13.07 -9.22
N LYS A 159 -7.92 -13.38 -8.24
CA LYS A 159 -7.80 -12.61 -6.99
C LYS A 159 -7.36 -11.17 -7.24
N ASN A 160 -6.50 -10.95 -8.21
CA ASN A 160 -6.05 -9.62 -8.60
C ASN A 160 -7.21 -8.72 -9.06
N ASP A 161 -8.26 -9.32 -9.60
CA ASP A 161 -9.45 -8.59 -10.02
C ASP A 161 -10.37 -8.17 -8.87
N TYR A 162 -10.07 -8.54 -7.62
CA TYR A 162 -10.69 -8.01 -6.41
C TYR A 162 -9.83 -6.99 -5.66
N CYS A 163 -8.67 -6.66 -6.21
CA CYS A 163 -7.70 -5.77 -5.59
C CYS A 163 -8.29 -4.40 -5.25
N THR A 164 -8.11 -3.95 -4.02
CA THR A 164 -8.56 -2.62 -3.60
C THR A 164 -7.72 -1.53 -4.26
N VAL A 165 -8.38 -0.63 -4.97
CA VAL A 165 -7.77 0.58 -5.56
C VAL A 165 -8.08 1.78 -4.68
N LEU A 166 -7.04 2.50 -4.27
CA LEU A 166 -7.17 3.64 -3.37
C LEU A 166 -6.66 4.93 -4.05
N SER A 167 -7.46 5.97 -3.99
CA SER A 167 -7.05 7.33 -4.32
C SER A 167 -6.79 8.11 -3.04
N VAL A 168 -5.52 8.48 -2.82
CA VAL A 168 -5.09 9.28 -1.68
C VAL A 168 -4.95 10.72 -2.13
N LYS A 169 -5.66 11.63 -1.47
CA LYS A 169 -5.65 13.05 -1.81
C LYS A 169 -5.29 13.89 -0.61
N ASN A 170 -4.26 14.66 -0.75
CA ASN A 170 -3.86 15.72 0.16
C ASN A 170 -3.98 17.08 -0.56
N LYS A 171 -3.75 18.20 0.13
CA LYS A 171 -3.85 19.56 -0.43
C LYS A 171 -3.14 19.73 -1.77
N THR A 172 -1.96 19.15 -1.92
CA THR A 172 -1.03 19.38 -3.04
C THR A 172 -0.77 18.14 -3.88
N SER A 173 -1.18 16.96 -3.43
CA SER A 173 -0.80 15.69 -4.05
C SER A 173 -1.99 14.75 -4.20
N LYS A 174 -2.04 14.07 -5.34
CA LYS A 174 -2.95 12.96 -5.62
C LYS A 174 -2.12 11.71 -5.88
N ILE A 175 -2.40 10.65 -5.17
CA ILE A 175 -1.69 9.38 -5.29
C ILE A 175 -2.71 8.29 -5.62
N LEU A 176 -2.41 7.47 -6.61
CA LEU A 176 -3.22 6.31 -6.97
C LEU A 176 -2.44 5.03 -6.61
N LEU A 177 -3.02 4.24 -5.72
CA LEU A 177 -2.53 2.93 -5.31
C LEU A 177 -3.43 1.88 -5.95
N THR A 178 -2.86 1.09 -6.85
CA THR A 178 -3.63 0.21 -7.73
C THR A 178 -3.60 -1.25 -7.29
N GLY A 179 -2.79 -1.60 -6.28
CA GLY A 179 -2.54 -3.00 -5.98
C GLY A 179 -2.07 -3.73 -7.25
N ASP A 180 -2.67 -4.87 -7.54
CA ASP A 180 -2.28 -5.75 -8.64
C ASP A 180 -3.36 -5.90 -9.72
N ILE A 181 -4.21 -4.87 -9.90
CA ILE A 181 -5.29 -4.90 -10.90
C ILE A 181 -4.80 -5.17 -12.31
N SER A 182 -5.62 -5.91 -13.06
CA SER A 182 -5.44 -6.18 -14.49
C SER A 182 -5.87 -5.00 -15.37
N LYS A 183 -5.55 -5.06 -16.68
CA LYS A 183 -6.02 -4.09 -17.70
C LYS A 183 -7.54 -4.02 -17.79
N GLU A 184 -8.21 -5.12 -17.53
CA GLU A 184 -9.67 -5.25 -17.51
C GLU A 184 -10.26 -4.38 -16.39
N ILE A 185 -9.66 -4.41 -15.20
CA ILE A 185 -10.09 -3.58 -14.08
C ILE A 185 -9.73 -2.11 -14.31
N GLU A 186 -8.56 -1.81 -14.89
CA GLU A 186 -8.19 -0.45 -15.29
C GLU A 186 -9.25 0.19 -16.21
N GLU A 187 -9.74 -0.56 -17.20
CA GLU A 187 -10.80 -0.09 -18.11
C GLU A 187 -12.13 0.11 -17.36
N LYS A 188 -12.44 -0.77 -16.40
CA LYS A 188 -13.66 -0.70 -15.59
C LYS A 188 -13.70 0.53 -14.68
N ILE A 189 -12.56 0.92 -14.10
CA ILE A 189 -12.48 2.04 -13.15
C ILE A 189 -12.12 3.39 -13.80
N LYS A 190 -11.90 3.45 -15.10
CA LYS A 190 -11.39 4.65 -15.79
C LYS A 190 -12.22 5.91 -15.57
N ASP A 191 -13.54 5.77 -15.39
CA ASP A 191 -14.43 6.89 -15.16
C ASP A 191 -14.53 7.30 -13.68
N ASP A 192 -14.05 6.45 -12.76
CA ASP A 192 -14.02 6.68 -11.32
C ASP A 192 -12.71 7.33 -10.84
N ILE A 193 -11.67 7.32 -11.68
CA ILE A 193 -10.37 7.94 -11.37
C ILE A 193 -10.27 9.35 -11.93
N GLU A 194 -9.55 10.20 -11.21
CA GLU A 194 -9.21 11.56 -11.67
C GLU A 194 -8.07 11.53 -12.68
N GLU A 195 -7.70 12.70 -13.19
CA GLU A 195 -6.53 12.90 -14.06
C GLU A 195 -5.39 13.55 -13.27
N ASN A 196 -4.17 13.46 -13.85
CA ASN A 196 -2.99 14.18 -13.36
C ASN A 196 -2.67 13.82 -11.88
N TYR A 197 -2.37 12.55 -11.64
CA TYR A 197 -1.88 12.11 -10.34
C TYR A 197 -0.41 12.52 -10.14
N THR A 198 -0.08 12.92 -8.92
CA THR A 198 1.32 13.18 -8.53
C THR A 198 2.10 11.87 -8.53
N VAL A 199 1.51 10.80 -7.96
CA VAL A 199 2.14 9.49 -7.84
C VAL A 199 1.18 8.41 -8.30
N LEU A 200 1.70 7.46 -9.08
CA LEU A 200 1.06 6.18 -9.38
C LEU A 200 1.93 5.07 -8.78
N LYS A 201 1.37 4.23 -7.90
CA LYS A 201 1.89 2.88 -7.68
C LYS A 201 1.54 2.07 -8.91
N VAL A 202 2.54 1.65 -9.66
CA VAL A 202 2.34 0.86 -10.89
C VAL A 202 1.77 -0.50 -10.53
N ALA A 203 0.69 -0.89 -11.19
CA ALA A 203 -0.05 -2.11 -10.89
C ALA A 203 0.79 -3.37 -11.11
N HIS A 204 0.58 -4.36 -10.24
CA HIS A 204 1.12 -5.71 -10.34
C HIS A 204 2.63 -5.72 -10.58
N HIS A 205 3.36 -4.93 -9.76
CA HIS A 205 4.83 -4.82 -9.79
C HIS A 205 5.41 -4.51 -11.17
N GLY A 206 4.60 -3.91 -12.05
CA GLY A 206 4.98 -3.64 -13.44
C GLY A 206 4.76 -4.81 -14.41
N SER A 207 3.84 -5.71 -14.12
CA SER A 207 3.43 -6.79 -15.03
C SER A 207 3.02 -6.24 -16.41
N ASN A 208 3.31 -6.99 -17.49
CA ASN A 208 2.86 -6.65 -18.84
C ASN A 208 1.33 -6.69 -19.02
N TYR A 209 0.63 -7.36 -18.10
CA TYR A 209 -0.84 -7.49 -18.08
C TYR A 209 -1.56 -6.34 -17.37
N SER A 210 -0.81 -5.33 -16.90
CA SER A 210 -1.33 -4.14 -16.23
C SER A 210 -0.74 -2.87 -16.85
N SER A 211 -1.16 -1.70 -16.34
CA SER A 211 -0.66 -0.38 -16.76
C SER A 211 -0.82 -0.15 -18.27
N SER A 212 -2.06 -0.28 -18.76
CA SER A 212 -2.40 -0.06 -20.16
C SER A 212 -2.12 1.38 -20.59
N GLU A 213 -1.86 1.60 -21.90
CA GLU A 213 -1.57 2.94 -22.43
C GLU A 213 -2.72 3.93 -22.16
N LYS A 214 -3.98 3.47 -22.30
CA LYS A 214 -5.17 4.28 -22.02
C LYS A 214 -5.24 4.70 -20.56
N PHE A 215 -4.97 3.75 -19.65
CA PHE A 215 -4.96 4.00 -18.21
C PHE A 215 -3.86 4.99 -17.84
N LEU A 216 -2.63 4.76 -18.29
CA LEU A 216 -1.51 5.66 -18.04
C LEU A 216 -1.75 7.07 -18.59
N LYS A 217 -2.36 7.20 -19.76
CA LYS A 217 -2.74 8.50 -20.34
C LYS A 217 -3.80 9.22 -19.47
N LYS A 218 -4.78 8.49 -18.91
CA LYS A 218 -5.80 9.04 -18.01
C LYS A 218 -5.20 9.48 -16.68
N VAL A 219 -4.41 8.62 -16.05
CA VAL A 219 -3.75 8.89 -14.76
C VAL A 219 -2.72 10.01 -14.89
N ASN A 220 -1.99 10.05 -15.99
CA ASN A 220 -0.93 11.03 -16.32
C ASN A 220 0.00 11.31 -15.11
N PRO A 221 0.68 10.29 -14.56
CA PRO A 221 1.42 10.43 -13.32
C PRO A 221 2.73 11.22 -13.51
N LYS A 222 3.03 12.10 -12.54
CA LYS A 222 4.34 12.76 -12.47
C LYS A 222 5.43 11.76 -12.05
N TYR A 223 5.11 10.88 -11.10
CA TYR A 223 5.99 9.83 -10.59
C TYR A 223 5.29 8.47 -10.68
N SER A 224 5.94 7.50 -11.30
CA SER A 224 5.51 6.11 -11.35
C SER A 224 6.41 5.28 -10.46
N ILE A 225 5.85 4.68 -9.41
CA ILE A 225 6.59 3.87 -8.45
C ILE A 225 6.31 2.39 -8.70
N ILE A 226 7.37 1.62 -8.88
CA ILE A 226 7.30 0.18 -9.04
C ILE A 226 7.88 -0.47 -7.79
N SER A 227 7.02 -1.07 -6.97
CA SER A 227 7.46 -1.95 -5.90
C SER A 227 7.82 -3.30 -6.51
N VAL A 228 9.08 -3.69 -6.47
CA VAL A 228 9.56 -4.90 -7.15
C VAL A 228 10.84 -5.40 -6.49
N GLY A 229 11.04 -6.69 -6.48
CA GLY A 229 12.24 -7.34 -5.96
C GLY A 229 13.34 -7.47 -6.98
N LYS A 230 14.60 -7.31 -6.55
CA LYS A 230 15.77 -7.54 -7.39
C LYS A 230 15.83 -9.00 -7.81
N ASN A 231 16.08 -9.26 -9.09
CA ASN A 231 16.20 -10.61 -9.65
C ASN A 231 14.97 -11.50 -9.37
N ASN A 232 13.76 -10.91 -9.35
CA ASN A 232 12.54 -11.68 -9.14
C ASN A 232 12.29 -12.68 -10.27
N SER A 233 11.65 -13.81 -9.93
CA SER A 233 11.35 -14.89 -10.88
C SER A 233 10.21 -14.60 -11.84
N TYR A 234 9.47 -13.52 -11.61
CA TYR A 234 8.30 -13.13 -12.42
C TYR A 234 8.67 -12.34 -13.68
N GLY A 235 9.94 -11.90 -13.80
CA GLY A 235 10.37 -11.02 -14.88
C GLY A 235 9.80 -9.59 -14.77
N HIS A 236 9.41 -9.17 -13.58
CA HIS A 236 8.92 -7.82 -13.33
C HIS A 236 10.07 -6.83 -13.04
N PRO A 237 9.92 -5.54 -13.45
CA PRO A 237 8.87 -5.05 -14.34
C PRO A 237 9.06 -5.55 -15.77
N GLY A 238 7.96 -5.88 -16.44
CA GLY A 238 7.96 -6.34 -17.82
C GLY A 238 8.38 -5.25 -18.82
N ASN A 239 9.05 -5.64 -19.89
CA ASN A 239 9.59 -4.70 -20.88
C ASN A 239 8.51 -3.80 -21.50
N GLU A 240 7.36 -4.39 -21.87
CA GLU A 240 6.25 -3.62 -22.46
C GLU A 240 5.69 -2.56 -21.49
N THR A 241 5.58 -2.89 -20.20
CA THR A 241 5.14 -1.92 -19.20
C THR A 241 6.16 -0.80 -19.03
N MET A 242 7.45 -1.13 -19.01
CA MET A 242 8.50 -0.12 -18.95
C MET A 242 8.50 0.80 -20.18
N GLU A 243 8.24 0.26 -21.36
CA GLU A 243 8.09 1.08 -22.60
C GLU A 243 6.90 2.02 -22.50
N ARG A 244 5.72 1.52 -22.07
CA ARG A 244 4.52 2.35 -21.88
C ARG A 244 4.76 3.48 -20.86
N LEU A 245 5.43 3.18 -19.74
CA LEU A 245 5.76 4.18 -18.72
C LEU A 245 6.74 5.23 -19.23
N ARG A 246 7.79 4.83 -19.98
CA ARG A 246 8.73 5.77 -20.61
C ARG A 246 8.05 6.67 -21.63
N LYS A 247 7.16 6.10 -22.45
CA LYS A 247 6.37 6.84 -23.45
C LYS A 247 5.44 7.87 -22.80
N GLN A 248 4.92 7.55 -21.61
CA GLN A 248 4.08 8.46 -20.82
C GLN A 248 4.85 9.69 -20.33
N GLY A 249 6.14 9.60 -20.05
CA GLY A 249 7.03 10.73 -19.79
C GLY A 249 7.18 11.15 -18.33
N GLY A 250 6.59 10.46 -17.38
CA GLY A 250 6.82 10.67 -15.94
C GLY A 250 8.17 10.10 -15.46
N VAL A 251 8.57 10.46 -14.24
CA VAL A 251 9.76 9.89 -13.60
C VAL A 251 9.42 8.52 -13.05
N ILE A 252 10.23 7.51 -13.35
CA ILE A 252 10.05 6.14 -12.89
C ILE A 252 11.04 5.86 -11.76
N TYR A 253 10.54 5.39 -10.62
CA TYR A 253 11.34 4.89 -9.52
C TYR A 253 11.00 3.42 -9.24
N ARG A 254 12.02 2.62 -8.92
CA ARG A 254 11.89 1.20 -8.60
C ARG A 254 12.52 0.92 -7.24
N THR A 255 11.84 0.12 -6.41
CA THR A 255 12.33 -0.21 -5.07
C THR A 255 13.57 -1.10 -5.10
N ASP A 256 13.75 -1.95 -6.11
CA ASP A 256 14.94 -2.79 -6.29
C ASP A 256 16.20 -1.99 -6.68
N GLU A 257 16.04 -0.77 -7.18
CA GLU A 257 17.14 0.13 -7.57
C GLU A 257 17.44 1.19 -6.49
N LYS A 258 16.41 1.70 -5.83
CA LYS A 258 16.50 2.86 -4.91
C LYS A 258 16.38 2.49 -3.44
N GLY A 259 15.96 1.25 -3.12
CA GLY A 259 15.55 0.94 -1.77
C GLY A 259 14.15 1.49 -1.47
N GLY A 260 13.89 1.91 -0.23
CA GLY A 260 12.63 2.59 0.12
C GLY A 260 12.52 3.96 -0.56
N ILE A 261 11.29 4.32 -1.02
CA ILE A 261 11.03 5.56 -1.75
C ILE A 261 9.99 6.37 -0.98
N THR A 262 10.35 7.57 -0.53
CA THR A 262 9.45 8.49 0.19
C THR A 262 9.15 9.72 -0.68
N ILE A 263 7.89 10.12 -0.71
CA ILE A 263 7.40 11.30 -1.45
C ILE A 263 6.50 12.14 -0.55
#